data_494fbb51c33f6dc010af485d94d1420e
#
_entry.id   494fbb51c33f6dc010af485d94d1420e
#
_cell.length_a   1.000
_cell.length_b   1.000
_cell.length_c   1.000
_cell.angle_alpha   90.00
_cell.angle_beta   90.00
_cell.angle_gamma   90.00
#
_symmetry.space_group_name_H-M   'P 1'
#
loop_
_entity.id
_entity.type
_entity.pdbx_description
1 polymer ?
#
loop_
_entity_poly.entity_id
_entity_poly.type
_entity_poly.pdbx_seq_one_letter_code
_entity_poly.pdbx_strand_id
1 'polypeptide(L)'
;MAEDQYGKQNPQEQYRTPEAQQSDQIPHPGGTGQMDDEPDHGEESYRGSGRLTGKRAVITGGDSGIGRAVAIAFAREGADVLISYLPEEEEDARETAKFVEKAGRKALTVVGDIRDEAHCVSIIERAVSDLGGIDILVNNAAYQMAQDGGIGDITTEQFDRVMKTNLYAMFWLSKTAVQHMQPGSVIINTASIQAYQPSPNLLDYATTKAGIVAFTKALAADLADKGIRVNAVAPGPIWTPLIPATMPDSKVDSFGEDTPMGRAGQPAELAPAYVFFASQESSYVSGEVLGVTGGKPLS
;
A
#
# COMPACT_ATOMS: atom_id res chain seq x y z
N MET A 1 -6.10 -21.69 16.41
CA MET A 1 -5.89 -20.22 16.42
C MET A 1 -4.92 -19.94 15.31
N ALA A 2 -5.20 -19.00 14.44
CA ALA A 2 -4.21 -18.55 13.48
C ALA A 2 -2.93 -18.12 14.23
N GLU A 3 -1.76 -18.50 13.73
CA GLU A 3 -0.50 -18.06 14.30
C GLU A 3 -0.36 -16.57 14.01
N ASP A 4 -0.03 -15.78 15.02
CA ASP A 4 0.15 -14.32 14.88
C ASP A 4 1.62 -13.96 14.60
N GLN A 5 1.90 -12.69 14.32
CA GLN A 5 3.25 -12.20 13.99
C GLN A 5 4.28 -12.35 15.13
N TYR A 6 3.89 -12.78 16.32
CA TYR A 6 4.80 -13.05 17.44
C TYR A 6 5.16 -14.53 17.56
N GLY A 7 4.45 -15.42 16.85
CA GLY A 7 4.75 -16.85 16.82
C GLY A 7 5.99 -17.16 16.00
N LYS A 8 6.70 -18.23 16.36
CA LYS A 8 7.80 -18.74 15.56
C LYS A 8 7.25 -19.56 14.39
N GLN A 9 7.45 -19.08 13.18
CA GLN A 9 6.98 -19.72 11.96
C GLN A 9 8.14 -19.92 10.98
N ASN A 10 8.02 -20.94 10.11
CA ASN A 10 8.93 -21.08 8.97
C ASN A 10 8.44 -20.14 7.84
N PRO A 11 9.20 -19.12 7.45
CA PRO A 11 8.73 -18.14 6.47
C PRO A 11 8.50 -18.72 5.07
N GLN A 12 9.07 -19.88 4.74
CA GLN A 12 8.82 -20.55 3.46
C GLN A 12 7.51 -21.32 3.43
N GLU A 13 7.03 -21.78 4.59
CA GLU A 13 5.85 -22.66 4.74
C GLU A 13 4.64 -21.93 5.34
N GLN A 14 4.84 -20.69 5.77
CA GLN A 14 3.79 -19.90 6.45
C GLN A 14 2.57 -19.65 5.58
N TYR A 15 2.76 -19.50 4.28
CA TYR A 15 1.71 -19.29 3.29
C TYR A 15 1.87 -20.23 2.09
N ARG A 16 0.84 -20.30 1.26
CA ARG A 16 0.80 -21.19 0.09
C ARG A 16 1.88 -20.85 -0.94
N THR A 17 2.37 -21.88 -1.61
CA THR A 17 3.22 -21.71 -2.80
C THR A 17 2.40 -21.28 -4.01
N PRO A 18 3.03 -20.74 -5.08
CA PRO A 18 2.33 -20.35 -6.31
C PRO A 18 1.48 -21.44 -6.93
N GLU A 19 1.93 -22.72 -6.87
CA GLU A 19 1.18 -23.88 -7.38
C GLU A 19 -0.16 -24.10 -6.68
N ALA A 20 -0.30 -23.63 -5.43
CA ALA A 20 -1.53 -23.70 -4.65
C ALA A 20 -2.28 -22.36 -4.60
N GLN A 21 -1.67 -21.30 -5.12
CA GLN A 21 -2.20 -19.94 -5.14
C GLN A 21 -2.68 -19.63 -6.56
N GLN A 22 -3.97 -19.80 -6.80
CA GLN A 22 -4.57 -19.63 -8.13
C GLN A 22 -5.66 -18.58 -8.09
N SER A 23 -5.82 -17.85 -9.16
CA SER A 23 -6.97 -17.01 -9.43
C SER A 23 -7.10 -16.80 -10.94
N ASP A 24 -8.31 -16.92 -11.44
CA ASP A 24 -8.63 -16.47 -12.80
C ASP A 24 -8.40 -14.96 -12.91
N GLN A 25 -8.29 -14.46 -14.15
CA GLN A 25 -8.26 -13.02 -14.39
C GLN A 25 -9.55 -12.35 -13.90
N ILE A 26 -9.40 -11.25 -13.22
CA ILE A 26 -10.52 -10.43 -12.73
C ILE A 26 -10.49 -9.04 -13.39
N PRO A 27 -11.64 -8.39 -13.57
CA PRO A 27 -11.65 -7.05 -14.16
C PRO A 27 -11.01 -6.04 -13.23
N HIS A 28 -10.22 -5.11 -13.80
CA HIS A 28 -9.69 -3.96 -13.05
C HIS A 28 -10.85 -3.08 -12.49
N PRO A 29 -10.76 -2.59 -11.23
CA PRO A 29 -9.56 -2.53 -10.35
C PRO A 29 -9.20 -3.83 -9.63
N GLY A 30 -10.12 -4.79 -9.56
CA GLY A 30 -9.95 -6.06 -8.88
C GLY A 30 -10.49 -6.04 -7.45
N GLY A 31 -11.52 -6.83 -7.16
CA GLY A 31 -12.07 -7.00 -5.82
C GLY A 31 -11.52 -8.24 -5.14
N THR A 32 -11.31 -8.19 -3.82
CA THR A 32 -10.84 -9.32 -3.01
C THR A 32 -11.76 -10.53 -3.14
N GLY A 33 -13.08 -10.32 -3.04
CA GLY A 33 -14.08 -11.39 -3.17
C GLY A 33 -14.23 -11.97 -4.58
N GLN A 34 -13.49 -11.46 -5.57
CA GLN A 34 -13.44 -12.01 -6.93
C GLN A 34 -12.28 -13.00 -7.10
N MET A 35 -11.37 -13.07 -6.12
CA MET A 35 -10.22 -13.99 -6.16
C MET A 35 -10.62 -15.37 -5.65
N ASP A 36 -10.17 -16.43 -6.33
CA ASP A 36 -10.39 -17.81 -5.89
C ASP A 36 -9.60 -18.14 -4.62
N ASP A 37 -8.44 -17.54 -4.45
CA ASP A 37 -7.60 -17.62 -3.27
C ASP A 37 -7.38 -16.22 -2.68
N GLU A 38 -8.23 -15.85 -1.71
CA GLU A 38 -8.17 -14.54 -1.09
C GLU A 38 -6.86 -14.33 -0.31
N PRO A 39 -6.23 -13.16 -0.41
CA PRO A 39 -5.02 -12.86 0.35
C PRO A 39 -5.31 -12.66 1.85
N ASP A 40 -4.31 -12.98 2.70
CA ASP A 40 -4.34 -12.65 4.13
C ASP A 40 -3.97 -11.16 4.32
N HIS A 41 -4.91 -10.40 4.87
CA HIS A 41 -4.69 -8.99 5.24
C HIS A 41 -4.43 -8.80 6.74
N GLY A 42 -4.35 -9.89 7.51
CA GLY A 42 -4.15 -9.85 8.95
C GLY A 42 -5.44 -9.85 9.77
N GLU A 43 -6.59 -10.20 9.16
CA GLU A 43 -7.90 -10.24 9.83
C GLU A 43 -7.90 -11.10 11.08
N GLU A 44 -7.14 -12.20 11.08
CA GLU A 44 -7.01 -13.10 12.25
C GLU A 44 -5.57 -13.18 12.77
N SER A 45 -4.56 -12.89 11.90
CA SER A 45 -3.13 -13.10 12.17
C SER A 45 -2.44 -11.89 12.79
N TYR A 46 -2.94 -10.64 12.62
CA TYR A 46 -2.30 -9.45 13.17
C TYR A 46 -2.79 -9.15 14.60
N ARG A 47 -1.87 -8.98 15.55
CA ARG A 47 -2.13 -8.51 16.93
C ARG A 47 -1.51 -7.14 17.16
N GLY A 48 -2.34 -6.17 17.58
CA GLY A 48 -1.86 -4.84 17.96
C GLY A 48 -1.25 -4.81 19.35
N SER A 49 -0.37 -3.85 19.57
CA SER A 49 0.29 -3.56 20.85
C SER A 49 0.16 -2.09 21.28
N GLY A 50 -0.65 -1.30 20.57
CA GLY A 50 -0.94 0.08 20.93
C GLY A 50 0.08 1.12 20.44
N ARG A 51 0.91 0.76 19.47
CA ARG A 51 2.00 1.64 18.96
C ARG A 51 1.52 2.91 18.28
N LEU A 52 0.27 2.95 17.81
CA LEU A 52 -0.34 4.08 17.12
C LEU A 52 -1.53 4.67 17.88
N THR A 53 -1.60 4.46 19.19
CA THR A 53 -2.70 4.94 20.02
C THR A 53 -2.93 6.44 19.83
N GLY A 54 -4.18 6.81 19.45
CA GLY A 54 -4.61 8.20 19.26
C GLY A 54 -4.11 8.85 17.98
N LYS A 55 -3.44 8.12 17.08
CA LYS A 55 -3.04 8.62 15.77
C LYS A 55 -4.20 8.60 14.78
N ARG A 56 -4.13 9.45 13.77
CA ARG A 56 -5.11 9.63 12.69
C ARG A 56 -4.41 9.36 11.36
N ALA A 57 -4.83 8.32 10.67
CA ALA A 57 -4.20 7.86 9.45
C ALA A 57 -5.11 8.06 8.24
N VAL A 58 -4.51 8.48 7.11
CA VAL A 58 -5.13 8.47 5.79
C VAL A 58 -4.40 7.46 4.93
N ILE A 59 -5.13 6.54 4.29
CA ILE A 59 -4.59 5.47 3.45
C ILE A 59 -5.31 5.48 2.11
N THR A 60 -4.59 5.69 1.01
CA THR A 60 -5.17 5.57 -0.32
C THR A 60 -5.12 4.12 -0.80
N GLY A 61 -6.19 3.65 -1.48
CA GLY A 61 -6.34 2.23 -1.82
C GLY A 61 -6.37 1.37 -0.55
N GLY A 62 -7.11 1.82 0.47
CA GLY A 62 -7.22 1.14 1.75
C GLY A 62 -8.29 0.06 1.80
N ASP A 63 -8.99 -0.16 0.70
CA ASP A 63 -10.09 -1.09 0.51
C ASP A 63 -9.62 -2.55 0.42
N SER A 64 -8.50 -2.80 -0.25
CA SER A 64 -8.01 -4.15 -0.60
C SER A 64 -6.49 -4.26 -0.45
N GLY A 65 -5.96 -5.46 -0.66
CA GLY A 65 -4.54 -5.75 -0.74
C GLY A 65 -3.71 -5.15 0.41
N ILE A 66 -2.59 -4.52 0.07
CA ILE A 66 -1.66 -3.93 1.05
C ILE A 66 -2.34 -2.84 1.86
N GLY A 67 -3.16 -1.99 1.22
CA GLY A 67 -3.86 -0.90 1.90
C GLY A 67 -4.84 -1.39 2.97
N ARG A 68 -5.61 -2.46 2.71
CA ARG A 68 -6.48 -3.13 3.69
C ARG A 68 -5.67 -3.65 4.88
N ALA A 69 -4.56 -4.35 4.61
CA ALA A 69 -3.72 -4.89 5.68
C ALA A 69 -3.13 -3.78 6.56
N VAL A 70 -2.71 -2.66 5.97
CA VAL A 70 -2.23 -1.48 6.70
C VAL A 70 -3.35 -0.87 7.53
N ALA A 71 -4.56 -0.73 6.97
CA ALA A 71 -5.72 -0.18 7.70
C ALA A 71 -6.09 -1.02 8.93
N ILE A 72 -6.15 -2.36 8.76
CA ILE A 72 -6.41 -3.31 9.86
C ILE A 72 -5.32 -3.21 10.93
N ALA A 73 -4.06 -3.25 10.53
CA ALA A 73 -2.94 -3.17 11.47
C ALA A 73 -2.93 -1.83 12.22
N PHE A 74 -3.12 -0.71 11.53
CA PHE A 74 -3.15 0.62 12.15
C PHE A 74 -4.29 0.75 13.15
N ALA A 75 -5.48 0.24 12.81
CA ALA A 75 -6.61 0.24 13.73
C ALA A 75 -6.33 -0.61 14.98
N ARG A 76 -5.75 -1.79 14.83
CA ARG A 76 -5.36 -2.66 15.96
C ARG A 76 -4.24 -2.06 16.81
N GLU A 77 -3.38 -1.23 16.21
CA GLU A 77 -2.38 -0.44 16.93
C GLU A 77 -2.95 0.83 17.58
N GLY A 78 -4.23 1.12 17.38
CA GLY A 78 -4.94 2.20 18.09
C GLY A 78 -5.14 3.48 17.28
N ALA A 79 -4.93 3.48 15.97
CA ALA A 79 -5.17 4.63 15.10
C ALA A 79 -6.62 4.66 14.59
N ASP A 80 -7.17 5.87 14.42
CA ASP A 80 -8.36 6.11 13.60
C ASP A 80 -7.94 6.18 12.13
N VAL A 81 -8.75 5.63 11.21
CA VAL A 81 -8.35 5.42 9.83
C VAL A 81 -9.37 6.01 8.87
N LEU A 82 -8.90 6.78 7.89
CA LEU A 82 -9.62 7.13 6.68
C LEU A 82 -9.01 6.36 5.52
N ILE A 83 -9.86 5.67 4.74
CA ILE A 83 -9.47 5.02 3.48
C ILE A 83 -10.11 5.70 2.29
N SER A 84 -9.38 5.82 1.17
CA SER A 84 -9.94 6.24 -0.11
C SER A 84 -9.83 5.10 -1.14
N TYR A 85 -10.81 5.02 -2.04
CA TYR A 85 -11.00 3.91 -2.98
C TYR A 85 -11.84 4.35 -4.18
N LEU A 86 -11.85 3.55 -5.26
CA LEU A 86 -12.68 3.79 -6.43
C LEU A 86 -14.13 3.30 -6.20
N PRO A 87 -15.14 3.85 -6.89
CA PRO A 87 -16.55 3.43 -6.72
C PRO A 87 -16.79 1.93 -6.90
N GLU A 88 -16.01 1.28 -7.76
CA GLU A 88 -16.11 -0.16 -8.05
C GLU A 88 -15.64 -1.02 -6.85
N GLU A 89 -14.90 -0.45 -5.91
CA GLU A 89 -14.28 -1.12 -4.74
C GLU A 89 -15.10 -0.94 -3.44
N GLU A 90 -16.34 -0.42 -3.54
CA GLU A 90 -17.20 -0.09 -2.39
C GLU A 90 -17.44 -1.26 -1.43
N GLU A 91 -17.58 -2.49 -1.94
CA GLU A 91 -17.81 -3.68 -1.10
C GLU A 91 -16.58 -3.98 -0.23
N ASP A 92 -15.40 -3.98 -0.85
CA ASP A 92 -14.11 -4.17 -0.18
C ASP A 92 -13.85 -3.08 0.86
N ALA A 93 -14.15 -1.83 0.52
CA ALA A 93 -13.98 -0.69 1.43
C ALA A 93 -14.89 -0.79 2.66
N ARG A 94 -16.14 -1.23 2.49
CA ARG A 94 -17.06 -1.48 3.60
C ARG A 94 -16.57 -2.59 4.52
N GLU A 95 -15.99 -3.63 3.96
CA GLU A 95 -15.42 -4.72 4.74
C GLU A 95 -14.20 -4.26 5.54
N THR A 96 -13.29 -3.54 4.93
CA THR A 96 -12.15 -2.92 5.63
C THR A 96 -12.60 -2.02 6.77
N ALA A 97 -13.61 -1.18 6.53
CA ALA A 97 -14.16 -0.30 7.57
C ALA A 97 -14.71 -1.10 8.77
N LYS A 98 -15.39 -2.23 8.55
CA LYS A 98 -15.86 -3.12 9.64
C LYS A 98 -14.71 -3.66 10.50
N PHE A 99 -13.56 -4.00 9.90
CA PHE A 99 -12.39 -4.45 10.67
C PHE A 99 -11.78 -3.32 11.51
N VAL A 100 -11.75 -2.10 10.98
CA VAL A 100 -11.31 -0.91 11.74
C VAL A 100 -12.25 -0.67 12.93
N GLU A 101 -13.57 -0.70 12.71
CA GLU A 101 -14.58 -0.54 13.75
C GLU A 101 -14.53 -1.67 14.79
N LYS A 102 -14.31 -2.92 14.37
CA LYS A 102 -14.12 -4.09 15.26
C LYS A 102 -12.92 -3.93 16.19
N ALA A 103 -11.89 -3.20 15.74
CA ALA A 103 -10.76 -2.83 16.59
C ALA A 103 -11.06 -1.65 17.55
N GLY A 104 -12.30 -1.16 17.58
CA GLY A 104 -12.72 -0.04 18.44
C GLY A 104 -12.23 1.32 17.96
N ARG A 105 -11.91 1.46 16.66
CA ARG A 105 -11.40 2.70 16.08
C ARG A 105 -12.41 3.29 15.10
N LYS A 106 -12.25 4.59 14.83
CA LYS A 106 -13.09 5.29 13.86
C LYS A 106 -12.63 4.94 12.44
N ALA A 107 -13.57 4.50 11.61
CA ALA A 107 -13.38 4.28 10.19
C ALA A 107 -14.08 5.41 9.41
N LEU A 108 -13.37 6.02 8.47
CA LEU A 108 -13.96 6.92 7.46
C LEU A 108 -13.64 6.36 6.07
N THR A 109 -14.59 6.49 5.18
CA THR A 109 -14.47 6.08 3.78
C THR A 109 -14.70 7.27 2.86
N VAL A 110 -13.86 7.41 1.82
CA VAL A 110 -13.97 8.48 0.82
C VAL A 110 -13.82 7.87 -0.57
N VAL A 111 -14.95 7.82 -1.29
CA VAL A 111 -15.01 7.27 -2.65
C VAL A 111 -14.63 8.33 -3.68
N GLY A 112 -13.81 7.96 -4.66
CA GLY A 112 -13.48 8.79 -5.82
C GLY A 112 -12.11 8.50 -6.42
N ASP A 113 -11.81 9.16 -7.53
CA ASP A 113 -10.61 8.94 -8.32
C ASP A 113 -9.50 9.93 -7.92
N ILE A 114 -8.40 9.40 -7.41
CA ILE A 114 -7.23 10.20 -7.01
C ILE A 114 -6.46 10.83 -8.18
N ARG A 115 -6.83 10.52 -9.42
CA ARG A 115 -6.31 11.24 -10.60
C ARG A 115 -6.85 12.67 -10.72
N ASP A 116 -7.83 13.02 -9.89
CA ASP A 116 -8.37 14.38 -9.74
C ASP A 116 -7.72 15.07 -8.53
N GLU A 117 -7.05 16.20 -8.78
CA GLU A 117 -6.40 17.02 -7.72
C GLU A 117 -7.42 17.48 -6.67
N ALA A 118 -8.61 17.93 -7.10
CA ALA A 118 -9.63 18.43 -6.17
C ALA A 118 -10.13 17.30 -5.25
N HIS A 119 -10.23 16.06 -5.77
CA HIS A 119 -10.57 14.91 -4.96
C HIS A 119 -9.46 14.59 -3.94
N CYS A 120 -8.18 14.62 -4.35
CA CYS A 120 -7.05 14.43 -3.42
C CYS A 120 -7.06 15.46 -2.28
N VAL A 121 -7.35 16.73 -2.59
CA VAL A 121 -7.50 17.79 -1.57
C VAL A 121 -8.64 17.42 -0.62
N SER A 122 -9.80 17.05 -1.15
CA SER A 122 -10.99 16.71 -0.34
C SER A 122 -10.77 15.53 0.61
N ILE A 123 -9.96 14.55 0.25
CA ILE A 123 -9.58 13.43 1.14
C ILE A 123 -8.88 13.97 2.41
N ILE A 124 -7.92 14.85 2.25
CA ILE A 124 -7.18 15.43 3.37
C ILE A 124 -8.07 16.35 4.21
N GLU A 125 -8.86 17.20 3.58
CA GLU A 125 -9.81 18.08 4.27
C GLU A 125 -10.82 17.27 5.09
N ARG A 126 -11.30 16.15 4.55
CA ARG A 126 -12.20 15.23 5.26
C ARG A 126 -11.54 14.59 6.48
N ALA A 127 -10.27 14.19 6.38
CA ALA A 127 -9.53 13.67 7.53
C ALA A 127 -9.37 14.76 8.61
N VAL A 128 -9.02 15.98 8.22
CA VAL A 128 -8.88 17.11 9.16
C VAL A 128 -10.20 17.43 9.85
N SER A 129 -11.31 17.50 9.12
CA SER A 129 -12.62 17.84 9.69
C SER A 129 -13.16 16.73 10.59
N ASP A 130 -13.10 15.49 10.14
CA ASP A 130 -13.84 14.39 10.76
C ASP A 130 -12.99 13.53 11.71
N LEU A 131 -11.67 13.39 11.49
CA LEU A 131 -10.75 12.78 12.47
C LEU A 131 -10.11 13.81 13.40
N GLY A 132 -10.22 15.11 13.09
CA GLY A 132 -9.62 16.19 13.85
C GLY A 132 -8.15 16.44 13.53
N GLY A 133 -7.64 15.95 12.39
CA GLY A 133 -6.27 16.16 11.90
C GLY A 133 -5.72 14.96 11.15
N ILE A 134 -4.42 15.02 10.85
CA ILE A 134 -3.69 13.95 10.17
C ILE A 134 -2.29 13.78 10.79
N ASP A 135 -1.97 12.58 11.26
CA ASP A 135 -0.67 12.21 11.81
C ASP A 135 0.12 11.31 10.85
N ILE A 136 -0.59 10.51 10.05
CA ILE A 136 0.01 9.52 9.16
C ILE A 136 -0.68 9.61 7.80
N LEU A 137 0.11 9.82 6.72
CA LEU A 137 -0.35 9.68 5.35
C LEU A 137 0.32 8.46 4.72
N VAL A 138 -0.45 7.51 4.21
CA VAL A 138 0.02 6.36 3.44
C VAL A 138 -0.44 6.52 1.99
N ASN A 139 0.48 6.87 1.11
CA ASN A 139 0.28 6.89 -0.34
C ASN A 139 0.50 5.47 -0.87
N ASN A 140 -0.58 4.68 -0.92
CA ASN A 140 -0.52 3.27 -1.30
C ASN A 140 -1.21 2.95 -2.62
N ALA A 141 -2.33 3.61 -2.95
CA ALA A 141 -3.04 3.37 -4.20
C ALA A 141 -2.11 3.44 -5.41
N ALA A 142 -2.24 2.49 -6.32
CA ALA A 142 -1.43 2.42 -7.53
C ALA A 142 -2.20 1.80 -8.69
N TYR A 143 -1.77 2.12 -9.88
CA TYR A 143 -2.19 1.49 -11.13
C TYR A 143 -0.97 0.90 -11.84
N GLN A 144 -1.13 -0.28 -12.39
CA GLN A 144 -0.23 -0.91 -13.36
C GLN A 144 -1.06 -1.61 -14.42
N MET A 145 -0.46 -1.91 -15.56
CA MET A 145 -1.00 -2.81 -16.59
C MET A 145 0.16 -3.36 -17.39
N ALA A 146 0.37 -4.68 -17.30
CA ALA A 146 1.46 -5.31 -18.01
C ALA A 146 1.22 -5.27 -19.53
N GLN A 147 2.28 -5.00 -20.30
CA GLN A 147 2.25 -4.96 -21.76
C GLN A 147 3.30 -5.92 -22.34
N ASP A 148 2.85 -7.00 -22.95
CA ASP A 148 3.74 -8.05 -23.45
C ASP A 148 4.64 -7.58 -24.59
N GLY A 149 4.20 -6.63 -25.42
CA GLY A 149 4.99 -5.99 -26.47
C GLY A 149 5.91 -4.86 -25.96
N GLY A 150 5.98 -4.65 -24.64
CA GLY A 150 6.84 -3.62 -24.04
C GLY A 150 6.43 -2.20 -24.43
N ILE A 151 7.42 -1.31 -24.66
CA ILE A 151 7.18 0.11 -24.93
C ILE A 151 6.28 0.37 -26.15
N GLY A 152 6.25 -0.56 -27.12
CA GLY A 152 5.42 -0.41 -28.33
C GLY A 152 3.93 -0.50 -28.07
N ASP A 153 3.52 -1.17 -27.00
CA ASP A 153 2.12 -1.38 -26.65
C ASP A 153 1.61 -0.37 -25.60
N ILE A 154 2.52 0.37 -24.95
CA ILE A 154 2.15 1.40 -23.98
C ILE A 154 1.60 2.62 -24.70
N THR A 155 0.28 2.86 -24.57
CA THR A 155 -0.34 4.06 -25.13
C THR A 155 -0.06 5.30 -24.27
N THR A 156 -0.23 6.50 -24.88
CA THR A 156 -0.13 7.76 -24.13
C THR A 156 -1.15 7.81 -22.98
N GLU A 157 -2.34 7.30 -23.19
CA GLU A 157 -3.43 7.28 -22.22
C GLU A 157 -3.08 6.37 -21.03
N GLN A 158 -2.48 5.20 -21.30
CA GLN A 158 -2.00 4.31 -20.23
C GLN A 158 -0.88 4.99 -19.43
N PHE A 159 0.11 5.53 -20.13
CA PHE A 159 1.23 6.24 -19.49
C PHE A 159 0.73 7.41 -18.61
N ASP A 160 -0.18 8.24 -19.14
CA ASP A 160 -0.79 9.36 -18.41
C ASP A 160 -1.56 8.86 -17.17
N ARG A 161 -2.33 7.78 -17.31
CA ARG A 161 -3.06 7.16 -16.19
C ARG A 161 -2.11 6.69 -15.09
N VAL A 162 -1.04 5.96 -15.44
CA VAL A 162 -0.06 5.47 -14.48
C VAL A 162 0.63 6.64 -13.76
N MET A 163 1.04 7.67 -14.50
CA MET A 163 1.69 8.85 -13.91
C MET A 163 0.75 9.62 -12.98
N LYS A 164 -0.51 9.83 -13.38
CA LYS A 164 -1.49 10.52 -12.53
C LYS A 164 -1.82 9.74 -11.27
N THR A 165 -2.06 8.45 -11.39
CA THR A 165 -2.40 7.62 -10.23
C THR A 165 -1.24 7.50 -9.25
N ASN A 166 -0.03 7.19 -9.75
CA ASN A 166 1.08 6.79 -8.89
C ASN A 166 1.95 7.95 -8.41
N LEU A 167 2.04 9.06 -9.18
CA LEU A 167 2.91 10.19 -8.86
C LEU A 167 2.14 11.48 -8.57
N TYR A 168 1.21 11.89 -9.44
CA TYR A 168 0.52 13.16 -9.24
C TYR A 168 -0.36 13.11 -7.99
N ALA A 169 -1.13 12.03 -7.80
CA ALA A 169 -1.94 11.85 -6.61
C ALA A 169 -1.10 11.92 -5.33
N MET A 170 0.02 11.19 -5.27
CA MET A 170 0.97 11.23 -4.15
C MET A 170 1.46 12.66 -3.88
N PHE A 171 1.80 13.41 -4.93
CA PHE A 171 2.22 14.80 -4.81
C PHE A 171 1.11 15.69 -4.25
N TRP A 172 -0.10 15.62 -4.78
CA TRP A 172 -1.23 16.45 -4.34
C TRP A 172 -1.64 16.15 -2.90
N LEU A 173 -1.74 14.87 -2.54
CA LEU A 173 -2.04 14.42 -1.17
C LEU A 173 -0.96 14.90 -0.19
N SER A 174 0.31 14.69 -0.50
CA SER A 174 1.43 15.09 0.36
C SER A 174 1.47 16.62 0.53
N LYS A 175 1.34 17.37 -0.57
CA LYS A 175 1.31 18.84 -0.58
C LYS A 175 0.21 19.40 0.32
N THR A 176 -0.97 18.80 0.28
CA THR A 176 -2.11 19.23 1.09
C THR A 176 -1.93 18.77 2.55
N ALA A 177 -1.54 17.52 2.79
CA ALA A 177 -1.38 16.98 4.13
C ALA A 177 -0.35 17.73 4.98
N VAL A 178 0.79 18.12 4.39
CA VAL A 178 1.87 18.85 5.09
C VAL A 178 1.38 20.17 5.69
N GLN A 179 0.35 20.78 5.15
CA GLN A 179 -0.24 22.00 5.70
C GLN A 179 -0.99 21.79 7.02
N HIS A 180 -1.37 20.55 7.33
CA HIS A 180 -2.14 20.16 8.52
C HIS A 180 -1.35 19.25 9.47
N MET A 181 -0.23 18.68 9.01
CA MET A 181 0.62 17.82 9.80
C MET A 181 1.41 18.62 10.87
N GLN A 182 1.56 18.03 12.04
CA GLN A 182 2.34 18.56 13.14
C GLN A 182 3.68 17.81 13.32
N PRO A 183 4.67 18.36 14.03
CA PRO A 183 5.88 17.61 14.38
C PRO A 183 5.55 16.25 14.98
N GLY A 184 6.26 15.20 14.52
CA GLY A 184 5.99 13.80 14.87
C GLY A 184 5.03 13.08 13.91
N SER A 185 4.51 13.77 12.89
CA SER A 185 3.78 13.14 11.77
C SER A 185 4.70 12.42 10.81
N VAL A 186 4.13 11.53 9.98
CA VAL A 186 4.88 10.75 8.99
C VAL A 186 4.11 10.58 7.68
N ILE A 187 4.84 10.61 6.57
CA ILE A 187 4.37 10.20 5.25
C ILE A 187 5.06 8.88 4.88
N ILE A 188 4.29 7.88 4.45
CA ILE A 188 4.79 6.58 4.02
C ILE A 188 4.32 6.33 2.61
N ASN A 189 5.26 6.16 1.69
CA ASN A 189 4.98 5.92 0.28
C ASN A 189 5.15 4.43 -0.05
N THR A 190 4.27 3.88 -0.87
CA THR A 190 4.41 2.51 -1.39
C THR A 190 5.17 2.55 -2.71
N ALA A 191 6.49 2.30 -2.64
CA ALA A 191 7.35 2.12 -3.80
C ALA A 191 7.16 0.71 -4.40
N SER A 192 8.20 0.07 -4.87
CA SER A 192 8.22 -1.32 -5.36
C SER A 192 9.67 -1.75 -5.58
N ILE A 193 9.91 -3.08 -5.59
CA ILE A 193 11.14 -3.65 -6.14
C ILE A 193 11.36 -3.23 -7.61
N GLN A 194 10.29 -2.93 -8.34
CA GLN A 194 10.33 -2.45 -9.72
C GLN A 194 11.05 -1.08 -9.86
N ALA A 195 11.24 -0.34 -8.78
CA ALA A 195 12.07 0.86 -8.78
C ALA A 195 13.58 0.56 -8.94
N TYR A 196 13.99 -0.66 -8.62
CA TYR A 196 15.39 -1.12 -8.58
C TYR A 196 15.67 -2.20 -9.63
N GLN A 197 14.70 -3.06 -9.88
CA GLN A 197 14.77 -4.16 -10.85
C GLN A 197 13.57 -4.05 -11.82
N PRO A 198 13.59 -3.05 -12.73
CA PRO A 198 12.45 -2.77 -13.61
C PRO A 198 12.22 -3.88 -14.64
N SER A 199 10.99 -4.38 -14.72
CA SER A 199 10.56 -5.33 -15.75
C SER A 199 10.16 -4.59 -17.03
N PRO A 200 10.60 -5.01 -18.23
CA PRO A 200 10.28 -4.34 -19.48
C PRO A 200 8.78 -4.21 -19.77
N ASN A 201 7.97 -5.18 -19.37
CA ASN A 201 6.52 -5.18 -19.55
C ASN A 201 5.76 -4.28 -18.55
N LEU A 202 6.44 -3.69 -17.57
CA LEU A 202 5.92 -2.73 -16.60
C LEU A 202 6.72 -1.42 -16.62
N LEU A 203 7.19 -1.00 -17.79
CA LEU A 203 8.11 0.14 -17.95
C LEU A 203 7.54 1.43 -17.34
N ASP A 204 6.29 1.76 -17.64
CA ASP A 204 5.59 2.94 -17.12
C ASP A 204 5.41 2.89 -15.59
N TYR A 205 4.96 1.75 -15.08
CA TYR A 205 4.84 1.51 -13.64
C TYR A 205 6.19 1.60 -12.92
N ALA A 206 7.22 0.90 -13.41
CA ALA A 206 8.56 0.93 -12.85
C ALA A 206 9.14 2.36 -12.81
N THR A 207 8.89 3.16 -13.87
CA THR A 207 9.26 4.57 -13.91
C THR A 207 8.62 5.35 -12.76
N THR A 208 7.33 5.15 -12.50
CA THR A 208 6.67 5.81 -11.37
C THR A 208 7.22 5.36 -10.03
N LYS A 209 7.53 4.07 -9.87
CA LYS A 209 8.06 3.54 -8.61
C LYS A 209 9.46 4.05 -8.30
N ALA A 210 10.31 4.24 -9.32
CA ALA A 210 11.59 4.93 -9.18
C ALA A 210 11.40 6.41 -8.82
N GLY A 211 10.41 7.08 -9.42
CA GLY A 211 10.01 8.45 -9.08
C GLY A 211 9.58 8.59 -7.62
N ILE A 212 8.83 7.62 -7.08
CA ILE A 212 8.41 7.60 -5.66
C ILE A 212 9.62 7.54 -4.73
N VAL A 213 10.65 6.76 -5.06
CA VAL A 213 11.89 6.69 -4.26
C VAL A 213 12.61 8.04 -4.23
N ALA A 214 12.75 8.68 -5.38
CA ALA A 214 13.37 10.01 -5.47
C ALA A 214 12.56 11.07 -4.70
N PHE A 215 11.23 11.06 -4.87
CA PHE A 215 10.31 11.96 -4.16
C PHE A 215 10.40 11.77 -2.64
N THR A 216 10.41 10.52 -2.16
CA THR A 216 10.54 10.20 -0.74
C THR A 216 11.78 10.82 -0.12
N LYS A 217 12.94 10.64 -0.76
CA LYS A 217 14.23 11.18 -0.28
C LYS A 217 14.26 12.70 -0.27
N ALA A 218 13.79 13.32 -1.34
CA ALA A 218 13.74 14.78 -1.45
C ALA A 218 12.78 15.40 -0.42
N LEU A 219 11.57 14.84 -0.28
CA LEU A 219 10.58 15.34 0.66
C LEU A 219 11.00 15.11 2.13
N ALA A 220 11.73 14.02 2.42
CA ALA A 220 12.28 13.77 3.74
C ALA A 220 13.27 14.86 4.17
N ALA A 221 14.12 15.32 3.25
CA ALA A 221 15.05 16.41 3.50
C ALA A 221 14.32 17.77 3.67
N ASP A 222 13.31 18.03 2.84
CA ASP A 222 12.51 19.27 2.90
C ASP A 222 11.69 19.41 4.18
N LEU A 223 11.23 18.29 4.78
CA LEU A 223 10.37 18.30 5.94
C LEU A 223 11.10 18.00 7.28
N ALA A 224 12.39 17.80 7.24
CA ALA A 224 13.18 17.43 8.43
C ALA A 224 13.11 18.50 9.53
N ASP A 225 13.22 19.77 9.18
CA ASP A 225 13.13 20.91 10.10
C ASP A 225 11.72 21.12 10.67
N LYS A 226 10.69 20.59 10.00
CA LYS A 226 9.32 20.57 10.48
C LYS A 226 9.01 19.38 11.40
N GLY A 227 9.98 18.49 11.62
CA GLY A 227 9.83 17.30 12.44
C GLY A 227 8.88 16.26 11.83
N ILE A 228 8.71 16.26 10.50
CA ILE A 228 7.89 15.31 9.75
C ILE A 228 8.81 14.33 9.04
N ARG A 229 8.62 13.02 9.26
CA ARG A 229 9.40 11.98 8.61
C ARG A 229 8.72 11.53 7.31
N VAL A 230 9.53 11.15 6.32
CA VAL A 230 9.03 10.59 5.06
C VAL A 230 9.86 9.35 4.72
N ASN A 231 9.19 8.20 4.56
CA ASN A 231 9.83 6.94 4.22
C ASN A 231 9.03 6.20 3.16
N ALA A 232 9.59 5.13 2.60
CA ALA A 232 8.88 4.27 1.66
C ALA A 232 9.04 2.79 2.02
N VAL A 233 8.00 2.01 1.74
CA VAL A 233 8.08 0.54 1.69
C VAL A 233 8.19 0.14 0.22
N ALA A 234 9.10 -0.77 -0.10
CA ALA A 234 9.26 -1.33 -1.43
C ALA A 234 8.87 -2.83 -1.42
N PRO A 235 7.61 -3.15 -1.76
CA PRO A 235 7.16 -4.53 -1.88
C PRO A 235 7.87 -5.27 -3.00
N GLY A 236 8.11 -6.58 -2.79
CA GLY A 236 8.34 -7.57 -3.84
C GLY A 236 7.03 -8.07 -4.43
N PRO A 237 6.98 -9.31 -4.92
CA PRO A 237 5.73 -9.95 -5.34
C PRO A 237 4.81 -10.18 -4.13
N ILE A 238 3.67 -9.50 -4.10
CA ILE A 238 2.66 -9.61 -3.03
C ILE A 238 1.33 -10.01 -3.65
N TRP A 239 0.73 -11.06 -3.12
CA TRP A 239 -0.55 -11.57 -3.60
C TRP A 239 -1.68 -10.61 -3.22
N THR A 240 -2.26 -9.97 -4.22
CA THR A 240 -3.31 -8.95 -4.07
C THR A 240 -4.22 -8.97 -5.29
N PRO A 241 -5.45 -8.42 -5.23
CA PRO A 241 -6.34 -8.33 -6.39
C PRO A 241 -5.72 -7.61 -7.61
N LEU A 242 -4.74 -6.74 -7.40
CA LEU A 242 -4.03 -6.07 -8.49
C LEU A 242 -3.34 -7.06 -9.45
N ILE A 243 -2.90 -8.22 -8.94
CA ILE A 243 -2.14 -9.18 -9.74
C ILE A 243 -3.01 -9.84 -10.80
N PRO A 244 -4.09 -10.57 -10.49
CA PRO A 244 -4.97 -11.14 -11.51
C PRO A 244 -5.72 -10.07 -12.33
N ALA A 245 -5.85 -8.84 -11.84
CA ALA A 245 -6.49 -7.74 -12.57
C ALA A 245 -5.60 -7.08 -13.64
N THR A 246 -4.26 -7.29 -13.60
CA THR A 246 -3.33 -6.49 -14.42
C THR A 246 -2.18 -7.28 -15.03
N MET A 247 -2.06 -8.56 -14.70
CA MET A 247 -1.02 -9.45 -15.22
C MET A 247 -1.62 -10.54 -16.12
N PRO A 248 -0.90 -11.05 -17.12
CA PRO A 248 -1.36 -12.21 -17.91
C PRO A 248 -1.37 -13.50 -17.06
N ASP A 249 -2.27 -14.44 -17.37
CA ASP A 249 -2.47 -15.70 -16.64
C ASP A 249 -1.16 -16.44 -16.34
N SER A 250 -0.30 -16.58 -17.35
CA SER A 250 1.00 -17.25 -17.20
C SER A 250 1.94 -16.63 -16.17
N LYS A 251 1.69 -15.38 -15.78
CA LYS A 251 2.43 -14.67 -14.72
C LYS A 251 1.72 -14.75 -13.37
N VAL A 252 0.41 -14.88 -13.38
CA VAL A 252 -0.39 -15.10 -12.16
C VAL A 252 -0.06 -16.47 -11.58
N ASP A 253 -0.05 -17.54 -12.39
CA ASP A 253 0.20 -18.92 -11.98
C ASP A 253 1.58 -19.13 -11.31
N SER A 254 2.59 -18.37 -11.71
CA SER A 254 3.95 -18.45 -11.18
C SER A 254 4.35 -17.26 -10.30
N PHE A 255 3.38 -16.48 -9.85
CA PHE A 255 3.66 -15.22 -9.17
C PHE A 255 4.37 -15.40 -7.82
N GLY A 256 5.60 -14.91 -7.73
CA GLY A 256 6.45 -15.00 -6.54
C GLY A 256 7.38 -16.22 -6.49
N GLU A 257 7.27 -17.19 -7.42
CA GLU A 257 8.13 -18.37 -7.50
C GLU A 257 9.63 -18.01 -7.58
N ASP A 258 9.95 -16.92 -8.26
CA ASP A 258 11.31 -16.44 -8.49
C ASP A 258 11.92 -15.68 -7.30
N THR A 259 11.23 -15.60 -6.17
CA THR A 259 11.81 -15.05 -4.94
C THR A 259 12.70 -16.07 -4.24
N PRO A 260 13.74 -15.65 -3.49
CA PRO A 260 14.49 -16.58 -2.65
C PRO A 260 13.64 -17.37 -1.64
N MET A 261 12.49 -16.84 -1.22
CA MET A 261 11.53 -17.55 -0.38
C MET A 261 10.62 -18.52 -1.15
N GLY A 262 10.64 -18.51 -2.50
CA GLY A 262 9.88 -19.42 -3.36
C GLY A 262 8.37 -19.19 -3.37
N ARG A 263 7.89 -18.04 -2.91
CA ARG A 263 6.46 -17.70 -2.87
C ARG A 263 6.21 -16.20 -2.94
N ALA A 264 5.00 -15.82 -3.26
CA ALA A 264 4.54 -14.46 -3.03
C ALA A 264 4.40 -14.16 -1.52
N GLY A 265 4.63 -12.93 -1.14
CA GLY A 265 4.26 -12.44 0.19
C GLY A 265 2.76 -12.15 0.27
N GLN A 266 2.25 -12.06 1.49
CA GLN A 266 0.87 -11.67 1.77
C GLN A 266 0.81 -10.21 2.23
N PRO A 267 -0.30 -9.48 2.02
CA PRO A 267 -0.49 -8.14 2.54
C PRO A 267 -0.19 -8.01 4.04
N ALA A 268 -0.59 -9.00 4.84
CA ALA A 268 -0.32 -9.07 6.28
C ALA A 268 1.18 -9.03 6.63
N GLU A 269 2.06 -9.56 5.76
CA GLU A 269 3.51 -9.53 5.96
C GLU A 269 4.13 -8.16 5.70
N LEU A 270 3.41 -7.25 5.00
CA LEU A 270 3.85 -5.89 4.76
C LEU A 270 3.42 -4.92 5.86
N ALA A 271 2.25 -5.12 6.45
CA ALA A 271 1.68 -4.21 7.43
C ALA A 271 2.64 -3.85 8.57
N PRO A 272 3.46 -4.76 9.14
CA PRO A 272 4.43 -4.43 10.18
C PRO A 272 5.47 -3.38 9.78
N ALA A 273 5.88 -3.33 8.51
CA ALA A 273 6.82 -2.32 8.00
C ALA A 273 6.20 -0.92 8.02
N TYR A 274 4.92 -0.80 7.67
CA TYR A 274 4.18 0.46 7.76
C TYR A 274 3.97 0.88 9.21
N VAL A 275 3.63 -0.05 10.10
CA VAL A 275 3.50 0.24 11.54
C VAL A 275 4.83 0.69 12.14
N PHE A 276 5.94 0.06 11.79
CA PHE A 276 7.28 0.50 12.18
C PHE A 276 7.54 1.95 11.76
N PHE A 277 7.33 2.29 10.49
CA PHE A 277 7.52 3.67 10.03
C PHE A 277 6.55 4.67 10.65
N ALA A 278 5.31 4.25 10.92
CA ALA A 278 4.29 5.11 11.55
C ALA A 278 4.57 5.38 13.04
N SER A 279 5.27 4.48 13.72
CA SER A 279 5.51 4.52 15.16
C SER A 279 6.77 5.33 15.55
N GLN A 280 6.96 5.54 16.86
CA GLN A 280 8.17 6.16 17.42
C GLN A 280 9.39 5.24 17.37
N GLU A 281 9.22 3.95 17.07
CA GLU A 281 10.33 3.00 16.89
C GLU A 281 11.26 3.42 15.75
N SER A 282 10.73 4.17 14.77
CA SER A 282 11.46 4.72 13.63
C SER A 282 11.76 6.21 13.74
N SER A 283 11.85 6.75 14.96
CA SER A 283 12.02 8.20 15.21
C SER A 283 13.28 8.82 14.55
N TYR A 284 14.30 8.03 14.29
CA TYR A 284 15.54 8.46 13.61
C TYR A 284 15.65 7.93 12.18
N VAL A 285 14.53 7.50 11.58
CA VAL A 285 14.47 6.95 10.21
C VAL A 285 13.65 7.90 9.34
N SER A 286 14.30 8.57 8.38
CA SER A 286 13.66 9.44 7.39
C SER A 286 14.44 9.41 6.09
N GLY A 287 13.76 9.40 4.95
CA GLY A 287 14.36 9.27 3.62
C GLY A 287 14.71 7.82 3.24
N GLU A 288 14.28 6.84 4.04
CA GLU A 288 14.66 5.43 3.87
C GLU A 288 13.62 4.67 3.03
N VAL A 289 14.10 3.61 2.38
CA VAL A 289 13.26 2.66 1.63
C VAL A 289 13.46 1.26 2.19
N LEU A 290 12.43 0.71 2.80
CA LEU A 290 12.46 -0.64 3.37
C LEU A 290 11.92 -1.66 2.37
N GLY A 291 12.77 -2.58 1.92
CA GLY A 291 12.36 -3.71 1.09
C GLY A 291 11.65 -4.80 1.90
N VAL A 292 10.47 -5.23 1.42
CA VAL A 292 9.76 -6.42 1.89
C VAL A 292 9.54 -7.30 0.66
N THR A 293 10.55 -8.11 0.31
CA THR A 293 10.77 -8.59 -1.06
C THR A 293 10.91 -10.11 -1.19
N GLY A 294 10.72 -10.87 -0.11
CA GLY A 294 10.96 -12.33 -0.14
C GLY A 294 12.43 -12.69 -0.39
N GLY A 295 13.37 -11.80 -0.06
CA GLY A 295 14.81 -12.00 -0.20
C GLY A 295 15.46 -11.41 -1.46
N LYS A 296 14.70 -10.77 -2.36
CA LYS A 296 15.27 -10.03 -3.50
C LYS A 296 15.88 -8.71 -3.00
N PRO A 297 17.17 -8.39 -3.31
CA PRO A 297 17.80 -7.14 -2.87
C PRO A 297 17.23 -5.92 -3.61
N LEU A 298 17.34 -4.75 -2.97
CA LEU A 298 16.99 -3.45 -3.59
C LEU A 298 18.16 -2.79 -4.34
N SER A 299 19.29 -3.49 -4.44
CA SER A 299 20.50 -2.98 -5.13
C SER A 299 20.81 -3.77 -6.37
#